data_d5f8cdd441d86fc082bbbe49cedae568
#
_entry.id   d5f8cdd441d86fc082bbbe49cedae568
#
_cell.length_a   1.000
_cell.length_b   1.000
_cell.length_c   1.000
_cell.angle_alpha   90.00
_cell.angle_beta   90.00
_cell.angle_gamma   90.00
#
_symmetry.space_group_name_H-M   'P 1'
#
loop_
_entity.id
_entity.type
_entity.pdbx_description
1 polymer ?
#
loop_
_entity_poly.entity_id
_entity_poly.type
_entity_poly.pdbx_seq_one_letter_code
_entity_poly.pdbx_strand_id
1 'polypeptide(L)'
;MRASGILLHISSLPSPHGIGTMGAAAKDFVDFLVKAGQAYWQILPVCPTSYGDSPYQSFSTFAGNPYFIDLDLLAKVGLLQPEEYESIDWESTPGCVNYGALYQKRYVVLHKACARLLAAPPVDYADFLAKNAFWLPADPVMGIFQGCLLYTSPSPRDRTRS
;
A
#
# COMPACT_ATOMS: atom_id res chain seq x y z
N MET A 1 -30.65 1.92 -12.68
CA MET A 1 -30.07 0.57 -12.77
C MET A 1 -29.66 0.15 -11.36
N ARG A 2 -30.02 -1.07 -10.90
CA ARG A 2 -29.55 -1.56 -9.58
C ARG A 2 -28.20 -2.22 -9.79
N ALA A 3 -27.23 -1.92 -8.91
CA ALA A 3 -25.92 -2.53 -8.91
C ALA A 3 -25.59 -3.03 -7.50
N SER A 4 -24.81 -4.09 -7.39
CA SER A 4 -24.33 -4.65 -6.13
C SER A 4 -22.83 -4.54 -6.01
N GLY A 5 -22.33 -4.57 -4.79
CA GLY A 5 -20.91 -4.52 -4.49
C GLY A 5 -20.60 -5.14 -3.13
N ILE A 6 -19.32 -5.30 -2.86
CA ILE A 6 -18.82 -5.83 -1.59
C ILE A 6 -17.99 -4.74 -0.90
N LEU A 7 -18.23 -4.54 0.39
CA LEU A 7 -17.37 -3.75 1.26
C LEU A 7 -16.35 -4.71 1.89
N LEU A 8 -15.08 -4.55 1.55
CA LEU A 8 -13.95 -5.24 2.16
C LEU A 8 -12.73 -4.32 2.13
N HIS A 9 -12.18 -4.00 3.30
CA HIS A 9 -10.99 -3.16 3.34
C HIS A 9 -9.74 -3.92 2.91
N ILE A 10 -8.74 -3.21 2.37
CA ILE A 10 -7.48 -3.79 1.91
C ILE A 10 -6.79 -4.59 3.02
N SER A 11 -6.77 -4.06 4.26
CA SER A 11 -6.18 -4.76 5.42
C SER A 11 -6.76 -6.14 5.70
N SER A 12 -7.98 -6.41 5.24
CA SER A 12 -8.69 -7.68 5.45
C SER A 12 -8.41 -8.73 4.37
N LEU A 13 -7.64 -8.38 3.34
CA LEU A 13 -7.21 -9.35 2.34
C LEU A 13 -6.18 -10.33 2.95
N PRO A 14 -6.16 -11.59 2.50
CA PRO A 14 -5.18 -12.55 2.98
C PRO A 14 -3.75 -12.12 2.60
N SER A 15 -2.82 -12.26 3.54
CA SER A 15 -1.41 -11.93 3.32
C SER A 15 -0.52 -12.71 4.28
N PRO A 16 0.62 -13.25 3.85
CA PRO A 16 1.60 -13.84 4.74
C PRO A 16 2.39 -12.80 5.54
N HIS A 17 2.23 -11.51 5.21
CA HIS A 17 3.06 -10.43 5.75
C HIS A 17 2.31 -9.53 6.74
N GLY A 18 1.41 -10.12 7.51
CA GLY A 18 0.77 -9.51 8.68
C GLY A 18 -0.43 -8.63 8.43
N ILE A 19 -0.64 -8.14 7.21
CA ILE A 19 -1.76 -7.30 6.80
C ILE A 19 -2.01 -7.44 5.30
N GLY A 20 -3.25 -7.32 4.88
CA GLY A 20 -3.59 -7.28 3.46
C GLY A 20 -2.94 -6.10 2.73
N THR A 21 -2.54 -6.32 1.49
CA THR A 21 -1.81 -5.35 0.66
C THR A 21 -2.47 -5.18 -0.71
N MET A 22 -2.03 -4.17 -1.46
CA MET A 22 -2.43 -3.97 -2.86
C MET A 22 -1.62 -4.85 -3.83
N GLY A 23 -1.33 -6.08 -3.42
CA GLY A 23 -0.59 -7.08 -4.18
C GLY A 23 -1.47 -8.07 -4.94
N ALA A 24 -1.01 -9.31 -5.01
CA ALA A 24 -1.69 -10.39 -5.74
C ALA A 24 -3.10 -10.65 -5.20
N ALA A 25 -3.26 -10.74 -3.87
CA ALA A 25 -4.57 -11.01 -3.25
C ALA A 25 -5.63 -9.95 -3.59
N ALA A 26 -5.23 -8.68 -3.75
CA ALA A 26 -6.15 -7.63 -4.18
C ALA A 26 -6.61 -7.82 -5.63
N LYS A 27 -5.72 -8.25 -6.53
CA LYS A 27 -6.05 -8.57 -7.92
C LYS A 27 -6.97 -9.78 -8.02
N ASP A 28 -6.64 -10.84 -7.29
CA ASP A 28 -7.46 -12.06 -7.23
C ASP A 28 -8.86 -11.77 -6.70
N PHE A 29 -8.97 -10.86 -5.73
CA PHE A 29 -10.27 -10.43 -5.21
C PHE A 29 -11.08 -9.65 -6.25
N VAL A 30 -10.43 -8.77 -7.04
CA VAL A 30 -11.10 -8.10 -8.17
C VAL A 30 -11.60 -9.11 -9.19
N ASP A 31 -10.78 -10.10 -9.55
CA ASP A 31 -11.18 -11.15 -10.48
C ASP A 31 -12.35 -11.99 -9.94
N PHE A 32 -12.35 -12.26 -8.64
CA PHE A 32 -13.48 -12.90 -7.95
C PHE A 32 -14.76 -12.06 -8.06
N LEU A 33 -14.68 -10.75 -7.81
CA LEU A 33 -15.81 -9.83 -7.90
C LEU A 33 -16.41 -9.81 -9.33
N VAL A 34 -15.56 -9.77 -10.34
CA VAL A 34 -15.98 -9.82 -11.74
C VAL A 34 -16.72 -11.13 -12.02
N LYS A 35 -16.17 -12.28 -11.63
CA LYS A 35 -16.80 -13.59 -11.77
C LYS A 35 -18.12 -13.70 -11.00
N ALA A 36 -18.23 -13.03 -9.85
CA ALA A 36 -19.44 -12.98 -9.03
C ALA A 36 -20.46 -11.93 -9.50
N GLY A 37 -20.21 -11.23 -10.62
CA GLY A 37 -21.11 -10.23 -11.18
C GLY A 37 -21.26 -8.97 -10.31
N GLN A 38 -20.29 -8.69 -9.45
CA GLN A 38 -20.30 -7.48 -8.62
C GLN A 38 -19.80 -6.28 -9.40
N ALA A 39 -20.47 -5.13 -9.26
CA ALA A 39 -20.11 -3.90 -9.95
C ALA A 39 -19.16 -3.01 -9.15
N TYR A 40 -19.11 -3.16 -7.83
CA TYR A 40 -18.34 -2.29 -6.94
C TYR A 40 -17.57 -3.08 -5.89
N TRP A 41 -16.34 -2.64 -5.65
CA TRP A 41 -15.59 -2.95 -4.44
C TRP A 41 -15.47 -1.67 -3.61
N GLN A 42 -16.10 -1.64 -2.45
CA GLN A 42 -16.01 -0.54 -1.51
C GLN A 42 -14.91 -0.83 -0.50
N ILE A 43 -13.98 0.11 -0.35
CA ILE A 43 -12.92 0.08 0.64
C ILE A 43 -13.08 1.25 1.62
N LEU A 44 -12.43 1.14 2.78
CA LEU A 44 -12.28 2.24 3.72
C LEU A 44 -11.15 3.19 3.24
N PRO A 45 -10.98 4.37 3.84
CA PRO A 45 -9.89 5.27 3.49
C PRO A 45 -8.52 4.56 3.53
N VAL A 46 -7.70 4.80 2.52
CA VAL A 46 -6.38 4.16 2.35
C VAL A 46 -5.22 5.07 2.76
N CYS A 47 -5.53 6.12 3.51
CA CYS A 47 -4.54 7.05 4.02
C CYS A 47 -3.79 6.47 5.23
N PRO A 48 -2.61 7.01 5.59
CA PRO A 48 -1.86 6.57 6.76
C PRO A 48 -2.71 6.71 8.02
N THR A 49 -2.68 5.70 8.88
CA THR A 49 -3.37 5.72 10.16
C THR A 49 -2.50 6.38 11.24
N SER A 50 -3.15 7.07 12.18
CA SER A 50 -2.49 7.58 13.39
C SER A 50 -2.59 6.57 14.54
N TYR A 51 -2.26 6.99 15.75
CA TYR A 51 -2.39 6.17 16.95
C TYR A 51 -3.83 5.64 17.10
N GLY A 52 -3.96 4.32 17.24
CA GLY A 52 -5.27 3.64 17.30
C GLY A 52 -5.70 3.00 15.99
N ASP A 53 -4.91 3.12 14.92
CA ASP A 53 -5.00 2.38 13.65
C ASP A 53 -6.35 2.49 12.91
N SER A 54 -7.15 3.51 13.27
CA SER A 54 -8.42 3.78 12.61
C SER A 54 -8.19 4.35 11.21
N PRO A 55 -8.80 3.78 10.15
CA PRO A 55 -8.67 4.30 8.80
C PRO A 55 -9.30 5.70 8.63
N TYR A 56 -10.10 6.13 9.60
CA TYR A 56 -10.73 7.46 9.61
C TYR A 56 -9.92 8.53 10.34
N GLN A 57 -8.84 8.14 11.02
CA GLN A 57 -7.92 9.05 11.70
C GLN A 57 -6.60 9.14 10.95
N SER A 58 -6.59 9.85 9.84
CA SER A 58 -5.40 10.09 9.06
C SER A 58 -4.82 11.48 9.31
N PHE A 59 -3.49 11.56 9.36
CA PHE A 59 -2.76 12.84 9.40
C PHE A 59 -2.44 13.39 8.01
N SER A 60 -2.76 12.65 6.95
CA SER A 60 -2.57 13.09 5.57
C SER A 60 -3.73 12.61 4.69
N THR A 61 -4.26 13.52 3.87
CA THR A 61 -5.33 13.23 2.89
C THR A 61 -4.78 12.74 1.56
N PHE A 62 -3.52 13.00 1.27
CA PHE A 62 -2.89 12.70 -0.03
C PHE A 62 -2.01 11.47 0.02
N ALA A 63 -1.43 11.17 1.19
CA ALA A 63 -0.56 10.04 1.38
C ALA A 63 -1.33 8.72 1.38
N GLY A 64 -0.75 7.69 0.75
CA GLY A 64 -1.20 6.32 0.93
C GLY A 64 -0.65 5.69 2.21
N ASN A 65 -1.34 4.67 2.75
CA ASN A 65 -0.89 3.96 3.93
C ASN A 65 0.28 3.02 3.58
N PRO A 66 1.46 3.19 4.19
CA PRO A 66 2.63 2.34 3.93
C PRO A 66 2.39 0.86 4.26
N TYR A 67 1.43 0.55 5.13
CA TYR A 67 1.06 -0.83 5.44
C TYR A 67 0.49 -1.58 4.24
N PHE A 68 -0.08 -0.90 3.24
CA PHE A 68 -0.65 -1.53 2.05
C PHE A 68 0.33 -1.72 0.90
N ILE A 69 1.60 -1.31 1.07
CA ILE A 69 2.66 -1.60 0.11
C ILE A 69 2.95 -3.10 0.14
N ASP A 70 2.92 -3.73 -1.00
CA ASP A 70 3.17 -5.18 -1.12
C ASP A 70 4.68 -5.46 -1.17
N LEU A 71 5.16 -6.30 -0.24
CA LEU A 71 6.59 -6.60 -0.12
C LEU A 71 7.08 -7.48 -1.26
N ASP A 72 6.23 -8.39 -1.75
CA ASP A 72 6.56 -9.26 -2.89
C ASP A 72 6.70 -8.46 -4.18
N LEU A 73 5.88 -7.41 -4.36
CA LEU A 73 6.03 -6.49 -5.49
C LEU A 73 7.33 -5.68 -5.39
N LEU A 74 7.73 -5.24 -4.19
CA LEU A 74 9.02 -4.58 -3.98
C LEU A 74 10.20 -5.52 -4.28
N ALA A 75 10.08 -6.80 -3.93
CA ALA A 75 11.08 -7.80 -4.27
C ALA A 75 11.16 -8.03 -5.79
N LYS A 76 10.02 -8.13 -6.49
CA LYS A 76 9.97 -8.28 -7.95
C LYS A 76 10.65 -7.14 -8.72
N VAL A 77 10.62 -5.93 -8.17
CA VAL A 77 11.32 -4.77 -8.78
C VAL A 77 12.73 -4.57 -8.23
N GLY A 78 13.25 -5.50 -7.42
CA GLY A 78 14.62 -5.49 -6.92
C GLY A 78 14.88 -4.56 -5.74
N LEU A 79 13.85 -3.99 -5.13
CA LEU A 79 13.97 -3.10 -3.98
C LEU A 79 14.08 -3.85 -2.64
N LEU A 80 13.66 -5.12 -2.60
CA LEU A 80 13.82 -6.01 -1.45
C LEU A 80 14.38 -7.37 -1.89
N GLN A 81 14.97 -8.11 -0.94
CA GLN A 81 15.27 -9.51 -1.09
C GLN A 81 14.30 -10.33 -0.24
N PRO A 82 13.84 -11.51 -0.70
CA PRO A 82 12.88 -12.33 0.05
C PRO A 82 13.32 -12.62 1.48
N GLU A 83 14.61 -12.87 1.70
CA GLU A 83 15.20 -13.17 3.01
C GLU A 83 15.05 -12.03 4.02
N GLU A 84 14.74 -10.82 3.55
CA GLU A 84 14.62 -9.64 4.41
C GLU A 84 13.24 -9.50 5.06
N TYR A 85 12.24 -10.24 4.59
CA TYR A 85 10.87 -10.10 5.09
C TYR A 85 10.10 -11.41 5.24
N GLU A 86 10.46 -12.49 4.52
CA GLU A 86 9.73 -13.77 4.59
C GLU A 86 9.85 -14.46 5.95
N SER A 87 11.03 -14.34 6.60
CA SER A 87 11.28 -14.96 7.92
C SER A 87 10.73 -14.16 9.10
N ILE A 88 10.12 -12.99 8.86
CA ILE A 88 9.62 -12.13 9.93
C ILE A 88 8.31 -12.71 10.47
N ASP A 89 8.28 -12.99 11.78
CA ASP A 89 7.03 -13.24 12.47
C ASP A 89 6.26 -11.91 12.65
N TRP A 90 5.17 -11.78 11.91
CA TRP A 90 4.32 -10.58 11.95
C TRP A 90 3.33 -10.59 13.12
N GLU A 91 3.35 -11.64 13.96
CA GLU A 91 2.49 -11.78 15.14
C GLU A 91 0.99 -11.56 14.85
N SER A 92 0.58 -11.80 13.62
CA SER A 92 -0.80 -11.68 13.16
C SER A 92 -1.45 -13.05 13.05
N THR A 93 -2.78 -13.08 13.10
CA THR A 93 -3.58 -14.28 12.84
C THR A 93 -4.48 -14.03 11.64
N PRO A 94 -5.09 -15.07 11.04
CA PRO A 94 -6.03 -14.89 9.92
C PRO A 94 -7.19 -13.94 10.22
N GLY A 95 -7.53 -13.73 11.49
CA GLY A 95 -8.63 -12.86 11.90
C GLY A 95 -8.20 -11.56 12.57
N CYS A 96 -6.90 -11.32 12.76
CA CYS A 96 -6.43 -10.16 13.52
C CYS A 96 -5.08 -9.68 13.04
N VAL A 97 -5.00 -8.37 12.75
CA VAL A 97 -3.76 -7.67 12.41
C VAL A 97 -3.11 -7.16 13.70
N ASN A 98 -1.83 -7.46 13.93
CA ASN A 98 -1.06 -6.87 15.00
C ASN A 98 -0.37 -5.59 14.53
N TYR A 99 -1.02 -4.44 14.69
CA TYR A 99 -0.48 -3.16 14.25
C TYR A 99 0.78 -2.75 15.01
N GLY A 100 0.94 -3.16 16.28
CA GLY A 100 2.16 -2.91 17.04
C GLY A 100 3.38 -3.60 16.42
N ALA A 101 3.24 -4.86 16.02
CA ALA A 101 4.28 -5.60 15.32
C ALA A 101 4.56 -5.01 13.93
N LEU A 102 3.51 -4.61 13.21
CA LEU A 102 3.66 -3.93 11.91
C LEU A 102 4.46 -2.64 12.05
N TYR A 103 4.13 -1.80 13.04
CA TYR A 103 4.83 -0.55 13.28
C TYR A 103 6.32 -0.77 13.54
N GLN A 104 6.67 -1.75 14.37
CA GLN A 104 8.06 -2.04 14.71
C GLN A 104 8.85 -2.70 13.59
N LYS A 105 8.24 -3.64 12.87
CA LYS A 105 8.96 -4.52 11.94
C LYS A 105 8.84 -4.06 10.47
N ARG A 106 7.63 -3.64 10.05
CA ARG A 106 7.38 -3.33 8.64
C ARG A 106 8.11 -2.09 8.16
N TYR A 107 8.17 -1.05 8.99
CA TYR A 107 8.94 0.14 8.65
C TYR A 107 10.43 -0.15 8.46
N VAL A 108 11.02 -1.06 9.24
CA VAL A 108 12.43 -1.47 9.05
C VAL A 108 12.65 -2.05 7.65
N VAL A 109 11.74 -2.90 7.19
CA VAL A 109 11.80 -3.49 5.84
C VAL A 109 11.61 -2.42 4.77
N LEU A 110 10.60 -1.57 4.92
CA LEU A 110 10.31 -0.50 3.98
C LEU A 110 11.45 0.53 3.89
N HIS A 111 12.14 0.82 5.00
CA HIS A 111 13.33 1.68 4.98
C HIS A 111 14.47 1.11 4.12
N LYS A 112 14.67 -0.21 4.11
CA LYS A 112 15.67 -0.84 3.22
C LYS A 112 15.31 -0.65 1.75
N ALA A 113 14.03 -0.88 1.40
CA ALA A 113 13.55 -0.65 0.04
C ALA A 113 13.74 0.81 -0.38
N CYS A 114 13.42 1.72 0.52
CA CYS A 114 13.56 3.16 0.34
C CYS A 114 15.02 3.56 0.08
N ALA A 115 15.96 3.06 0.87
CA ALA A 115 17.39 3.34 0.71
C ALA A 115 17.89 2.87 -0.68
N ARG A 116 17.43 1.71 -1.16
CA ARG A 116 17.77 1.20 -2.50
C ARG A 116 17.16 2.05 -3.61
N LEU A 117 15.90 2.47 -3.45
CA LEU A 117 15.23 3.35 -4.40
C LEU A 117 15.96 4.69 -4.51
N LEU A 118 16.41 5.26 -3.38
CA LEU A 118 17.17 6.53 -3.38
C LEU A 118 18.57 6.39 -3.98
N ALA A 119 19.20 5.22 -3.84
CA ALA A 119 20.51 4.96 -4.45
C ALA A 119 20.43 4.86 -5.98
N ALA A 120 19.28 4.43 -6.52
CA ALA A 120 19.03 4.31 -7.96
C ALA A 120 17.59 4.71 -8.28
N PRO A 121 17.26 6.01 -8.22
CA PRO A 121 15.89 6.48 -8.42
C PRO A 121 15.44 6.23 -9.87
N PRO A 122 14.17 5.87 -10.10
CA PRO A 122 13.61 5.75 -11.43
C PRO A 122 13.58 7.09 -12.15
N VAL A 123 13.53 7.05 -13.49
CA VAL A 123 13.66 8.23 -14.36
C VAL A 123 12.60 9.30 -14.06
N ASP A 124 11.39 8.89 -13.70
CA ASP A 124 10.24 9.75 -13.42
C ASP A 124 10.16 10.23 -11.95
N TYR A 125 11.13 9.85 -11.11
CA TYR A 125 11.13 10.22 -9.69
C TYR A 125 11.19 11.75 -9.47
N ALA A 126 12.01 12.45 -10.23
CA ALA A 126 12.11 13.92 -10.15
C ALA A 126 10.80 14.61 -10.54
N ASP A 127 10.14 14.12 -11.59
CA ASP A 127 8.84 14.62 -12.03
C ASP A 127 7.74 14.34 -10.99
N PHE A 128 7.79 13.17 -10.37
CA PHE A 128 6.88 12.83 -9.27
C PHE A 128 7.04 13.81 -8.10
N LEU A 129 8.26 14.09 -7.65
CA LEU A 129 8.52 15.04 -6.57
C LEU A 129 8.00 16.44 -6.92
N ALA A 130 8.29 16.92 -8.13
CA ALA A 130 7.86 18.24 -8.58
C ALA A 130 6.32 18.38 -8.60
N LYS A 131 5.62 17.36 -9.11
CA LYS A 131 4.15 17.35 -9.18
C LYS A 131 3.47 17.28 -7.81
N ASN A 132 4.13 16.71 -6.84
CA ASN A 132 3.58 16.44 -5.50
C ASN A 132 4.18 17.32 -4.40
N ALA A 133 5.04 18.29 -4.74
CA ALA A 133 5.75 19.14 -3.79
C ALA A 133 4.83 19.92 -2.82
N PHE A 134 3.56 20.15 -3.20
CA PHE A 134 2.60 20.89 -2.38
C PHE A 134 2.13 20.11 -1.12
N TRP A 135 2.34 18.79 -1.10
CA TRP A 135 1.89 17.95 0.02
C TRP A 135 2.95 16.96 0.52
N LEU A 136 3.98 16.69 -0.27
CA LEU A 136 5.11 15.88 0.15
C LEU A 136 5.92 16.64 1.20
N PRO A 137 6.14 16.05 2.39
CA PRO A 137 7.07 16.64 3.36
C PRO A 137 8.47 16.72 2.75
N ALA A 138 9.27 17.63 3.28
CA ALA A 138 10.68 17.78 2.88
C ALA A 138 11.53 16.53 3.21
N ASP A 139 10.98 15.57 3.96
CA ASP A 139 11.61 14.29 4.26
C ASP A 139 11.44 13.33 3.07
N PRO A 140 12.52 13.00 2.36
CA PRO A 140 12.47 12.11 1.20
C PRO A 140 11.98 10.71 1.54
N VAL A 141 12.16 10.23 2.78
CA VAL A 141 11.73 8.89 3.20
C VAL A 141 10.20 8.80 3.21
N MET A 142 9.51 9.78 3.79
CA MET A 142 8.05 9.82 3.76
C MET A 142 7.49 10.00 2.35
N GLY A 143 8.15 10.79 1.52
CA GLY A 143 7.78 10.99 0.11
C GLY A 143 7.83 9.70 -0.70
N ILE A 144 8.79 8.83 -0.43
CA ILE A 144 8.98 7.56 -1.16
C ILE A 144 7.94 6.53 -0.76
N PHE A 145 7.62 6.37 0.52
CA PHE A 145 6.52 5.48 0.93
C PHE A 145 5.20 5.86 0.25
N GLN A 146 4.98 7.14 0.07
CA GLN A 146 3.81 7.67 -0.62
C GLN A 146 3.88 7.42 -2.13
N GLY A 147 5.06 7.54 -2.73
CA GLY A 147 5.31 7.27 -4.15
C GLY A 147 5.14 5.82 -4.54
N CYS A 148 5.62 4.88 -3.73
CA CYS A 148 5.46 3.44 -4.00
C CYS A 148 3.99 3.02 -4.10
N LEU A 149 3.09 3.60 -3.31
CA LEU A 149 1.65 3.31 -3.40
C LEU A 149 1.00 3.87 -4.67
N LEU A 150 1.43 5.04 -5.13
CA LEU A 150 0.94 5.63 -6.37
C LEU A 150 1.45 4.88 -7.61
N TYR A 151 2.67 4.34 -7.56
CA TYR A 151 3.29 3.65 -8.68
C TYR A 151 2.70 2.24 -8.91
N THR A 152 2.28 1.56 -7.84
CA THR A 152 1.70 0.22 -7.92
C THR A 152 0.20 0.20 -8.19
N SER A 153 -0.48 1.34 -8.07
CA SER A 153 -1.93 1.46 -8.29
C SER A 153 -2.23 2.65 -9.19
N PRO A 154 -2.33 2.46 -10.52
CA PRO A 154 -2.87 3.50 -11.40
C PRO A 154 -4.29 3.82 -10.93
N SER A 155 -4.48 5.01 -10.39
CA SER A 155 -5.78 5.47 -9.90
C SER A 155 -6.78 5.50 -11.06
N PRO A 156 -8.00 4.96 -10.90
CA PRO A 156 -9.06 5.14 -11.89
C PRO A 156 -9.38 6.60 -12.21
N ARG A 157 -9.00 7.55 -11.34
CA ARG A 157 -9.15 8.99 -11.57
C ARG A 157 -8.23 9.54 -12.65
N ASP A 158 -7.12 8.86 -12.94
CA ASP A 158 -6.19 9.33 -13.99
C ASP A 158 -6.70 9.04 -15.40
N ARG A 159 -7.71 8.17 -15.55
CA ARG A 159 -8.35 7.85 -16.84
C ARG A 159 -9.45 8.84 -17.25
N THR A 160 -9.87 9.74 -16.38
CA THR A 160 -10.98 10.67 -16.66
C THR A 160 -10.54 12.09 -16.97
N ARG A 161 -9.24 12.32 -17.18
CA ARG A 161 -8.69 13.59 -17.66
C ARG A 161 -7.96 13.38 -19.00
N SER A 162 -8.71 13.06 -20.03
CA SER A 162 -8.32 13.26 -21.44
C SER A 162 -9.45 13.97 -22.15
#